data_440f81ba959a3b43d473b7f008aa8b97
#
_entry.id   440f81ba959a3b43d473b7f008aa8b97
#
_cell.length_a   1.000
_cell.length_b   1.000
_cell.length_c   1.000
_cell.angle_alpha   90.00
_cell.angle_beta   90.00
_cell.angle_gamma   90.00
#
_symmetry.space_group_name_H-M   'P 1'
#
loop_
_entity.id
_entity.type
_entity.pdbx_description
1 polymer ?
#
loop_
_entity_poly.entity_id
_entity_poly.type
_entity_poly.pdbx_seq_one_letter_code
_entity_poly.pdbx_strand_id
1 'polypeptide(L)'
;MKANVKVFILSFFLALPIGAQTRFEEKVEEDFWLQSRNISGIREIPFYSARRGISFAELRAGIESGRFHDPSDADLAYGAGVRAGTLVHLPKTSMLGTFSFSERRGDGMCGSMFITPGSYPFDLFEFTPGGKTLQTYAFTGGLAHTLGQAWTIGGKMSFESANYAKKKDIRHTNYRLDLSVEPSVLYRHDDYRLGASLLLRKQSESVSAEQIGSATADSYFAFLDKGLFYGTSQVWNGSGIHLAETGLNRFPVTILSYGGALQASLMEKLCGEVAYIHSEGEAGEKGFTWFRFPENTLSAMVEFRWGGSITQWVRIRYEGRSLSNYETVLDRVTSGGITLPVIYGENRIYRERKDRLSMETEGITHGGSGFLLHLAAARYDRRSFLMFPYYARSREVLADGNFSIWHSFGPWRMTLGANFRTSLFDKDSLEMLPDGGTAAESEPYRLTEWYLPSHEFRLAPRCGLRLAARYNFGKGFYAEGEGSLVRGFRLAYLDGRARIMGGLHFGLEF
;
A
#
# COMPACT_ATOMS: atom_id res chain seq x y z
N MET A 1 7.86 6.27 -6.02
CA MET A 1 7.65 5.18 -5.05
C MET A 1 6.82 5.57 -3.83
N LYS A 2 6.95 6.75 -3.22
CA LYS A 2 6.04 7.18 -2.14
C LYS A 2 4.57 7.30 -2.59
N ALA A 3 4.26 7.63 -3.84
CA ALA A 3 2.87 7.64 -4.34
C ALA A 3 2.26 6.23 -4.48
N ASN A 4 3.04 5.22 -4.84
CA ASN A 4 2.54 3.83 -4.95
C ASN A 4 2.62 3.06 -3.64
N VAL A 5 3.59 3.38 -2.77
CA VAL A 5 3.67 2.85 -1.40
C VAL A 5 2.54 3.44 -0.54
N LYS A 6 2.14 4.71 -0.77
CA LYS A 6 0.95 5.28 -0.10
C LYS A 6 -0.35 4.58 -0.50
N VAL A 7 -0.48 4.06 -1.71
CA VAL A 7 -1.70 3.34 -2.14
C VAL A 7 -1.73 1.89 -1.61
N PHE A 8 -0.59 1.24 -1.46
CA PHE A 8 -0.49 -0.13 -0.93
C PHE A 8 -0.38 -0.17 0.60
N ILE A 9 0.37 0.75 1.19
CA ILE A 9 0.45 0.92 2.66
C ILE A 9 -0.84 1.56 3.19
N LEU A 10 -1.61 2.29 2.37
CA LEU A 10 -2.84 2.95 2.81
C LEU A 10 -3.97 1.96 3.18
N SER A 11 -3.97 0.74 2.66
CA SER A 11 -4.96 -0.26 3.09
C SER A 11 -4.64 -0.85 4.47
N PHE A 12 -3.38 -0.91 4.87
CA PHE A 12 -2.93 -1.43 6.17
C PHE A 12 -2.55 -0.33 7.17
N PHE A 13 -2.16 0.86 6.68
CA PHE A 13 -1.76 2.03 7.47
C PHE A 13 -2.80 3.16 7.48
N LEU A 14 -4.06 2.89 7.11
CA LEU A 14 -5.14 3.85 7.39
C LEU A 14 -5.32 4.13 8.90
N ALA A 15 -4.58 3.42 9.72
CA ALA A 15 -4.58 3.58 11.15
C ALA A 15 -3.29 4.14 11.75
N LEU A 16 -2.17 4.20 11.03
CA LEU A 16 -1.04 4.95 11.58
C LEU A 16 -1.24 6.43 11.27
N PRO A 17 -1.37 7.23 12.33
CA PRO A 17 -1.52 8.67 12.15
C PRO A 17 -0.31 9.18 11.36
N ILE A 18 -0.60 10.08 10.43
CA ILE A 18 0.44 10.88 9.79
C ILE A 18 0.96 11.78 10.90
N GLY A 19 2.08 11.43 11.53
CA GLY A 19 2.77 12.21 12.55
C GLY A 19 2.99 13.64 12.10
N ALA A 20 3.32 14.58 13.01
CA ALA A 20 3.78 15.88 12.54
C ALA A 20 4.97 15.62 11.63
N GLN A 21 4.91 16.24 10.48
CA GLN A 21 5.91 16.04 9.45
C GLN A 21 7.21 16.69 9.91
N THR A 22 8.32 16.00 9.69
CA THR A 22 9.64 16.59 9.76
C THR A 22 9.81 17.56 8.59
N ARG A 23 10.71 18.52 8.68
CA ARG A 23 11.04 19.42 7.56
C ARG A 23 11.45 18.65 6.30
N PHE A 24 12.07 17.49 6.49
CA PHE A 24 12.38 16.58 5.39
C PHE A 24 11.12 16.05 4.72
N GLU A 25 10.13 15.60 5.50
CA GLU A 25 8.88 15.08 4.96
C GLU A 25 8.02 16.17 4.33
N GLU A 26 7.95 17.35 4.96
CA GLU A 26 7.32 18.53 4.36
C GLU A 26 7.95 18.83 2.99
N LYS A 27 9.29 18.85 2.90
CA LYS A 27 9.99 19.07 1.63
C LYS A 27 9.70 17.97 0.60
N VAL A 28 9.64 16.70 1.05
CA VAL A 28 9.30 15.59 0.16
C VAL A 28 7.86 15.68 -0.35
N GLU A 29 6.90 16.15 0.46
CA GLU A 29 5.51 16.29 0.03
C GLU A 29 5.28 17.53 -0.84
N GLU A 30 5.94 18.62 -0.50
CA GLU A 30 5.86 19.88 -1.22
C GLU A 30 6.44 19.77 -2.64
N ASP A 31 7.58 19.09 -2.81
CA ASP A 31 8.36 19.19 -4.03
C ASP A 31 7.96 18.14 -5.09
N PHE A 32 7.64 18.61 -6.30
CA PHE A 32 7.27 17.77 -7.44
C PHE A 32 8.31 16.69 -7.76
N TRP A 33 9.60 17.06 -7.78
CA TRP A 33 10.67 16.14 -8.15
C TRP A 33 10.87 15.01 -7.14
N LEU A 34 10.63 15.26 -5.85
CA LEU A 34 10.64 14.25 -4.82
C LEU A 34 9.39 13.34 -4.85
N GLN A 35 8.31 13.82 -5.45
CA GLN A 35 7.09 13.04 -5.67
C GLN A 35 7.11 12.29 -7.01
N SER A 36 7.91 12.73 -7.98
CA SER A 36 8.05 12.11 -9.29
C SER A 36 8.92 10.84 -9.23
N ARG A 37 8.91 10.07 -10.32
CA ARG A 37 9.80 8.92 -10.49
C ARG A 37 11.22 9.31 -10.88
N ASN A 38 11.43 10.54 -11.30
CA ASN A 38 12.70 11.02 -11.80
C ASN A 38 13.59 11.57 -10.70
N ILE A 39 14.50 10.74 -10.18
CA ILE A 39 15.43 11.17 -9.13
C ILE A 39 16.43 12.23 -9.61
N SER A 40 16.68 12.35 -10.93
CA SER A 40 17.56 13.40 -11.45
C SER A 40 17.04 14.81 -11.12
N GLY A 41 15.72 14.95 -10.94
CA GLY A 41 15.07 16.20 -10.57
C GLY A 41 15.39 16.71 -9.16
N ILE A 42 15.96 15.90 -8.26
CA ILE A 42 16.38 16.39 -6.94
C ILE A 42 17.46 17.50 -7.02
N ARG A 43 18.13 17.62 -8.17
CA ARG A 43 19.07 18.72 -8.43
C ARG A 43 18.40 20.09 -8.60
N GLU A 44 17.12 20.10 -8.97
CA GLU A 44 16.33 21.33 -9.18
C GLU A 44 15.72 21.86 -7.87
N ILE A 45 15.82 21.13 -6.75
CA ILE A 45 15.23 21.51 -5.48
C ILE A 45 16.02 22.65 -4.85
N PRO A 46 15.40 23.81 -4.59
CA PRO A 46 16.10 24.92 -3.97
C PRO A 46 16.28 24.70 -2.46
N PHE A 47 17.48 25.01 -1.95
CA PHE A 47 17.73 25.21 -0.54
C PHE A 47 17.96 26.69 -0.24
N TYR A 48 17.05 27.28 0.51
CA TYR A 48 17.07 28.73 0.83
C TYR A 48 18.01 29.09 1.99
N SER A 49 18.74 28.13 2.56
CA SER A 49 19.67 28.38 3.66
C SER A 49 21.13 28.05 3.27
N ALA A 50 22.08 28.55 4.05
CA ALA A 50 23.49 28.17 3.92
C ALA A 50 23.73 26.64 4.14
N ARG A 51 22.73 25.94 4.64
CA ARG A 51 22.72 24.47 4.76
C ARG A 51 22.41 23.86 3.40
N ARG A 52 23.33 23.00 2.95
CA ARG A 52 23.17 22.27 1.68
C ARG A 52 22.38 20.95 1.81
N GLY A 53 21.59 20.80 2.86
CA GLY A 53 20.83 19.58 3.11
C GLY A 53 19.88 19.70 4.29
N ILE A 54 18.98 18.73 4.35
CA ILE A 54 18.07 18.49 5.47
C ILE A 54 18.13 17.02 5.84
N SER A 55 18.16 16.73 7.14
CA SER A 55 18.21 15.37 7.66
C SER A 55 17.36 15.25 8.90
N PHE A 56 16.87 14.05 9.19
CA PHE A 56 16.20 13.74 10.44
C PHE A 56 16.46 12.30 10.88
N ALA A 57 16.30 12.08 12.17
CA ALA A 57 16.17 10.77 12.77
C ALA A 57 15.06 10.81 13.83
N GLU A 58 14.18 9.80 13.86
CA GLU A 58 13.01 9.75 14.72
C GLU A 58 12.76 8.36 15.27
N LEU A 59 12.44 8.31 16.55
CA LEU A 59 11.85 7.15 17.24
C LEU A 59 10.35 7.39 17.37
N ARG A 60 9.55 6.35 17.15
CA ARG A 60 8.10 6.43 17.28
C ARG A 60 7.54 5.20 17.99
N ALA A 61 6.47 5.40 18.76
CA ALA A 61 5.69 4.35 19.35
C ALA A 61 4.21 4.69 19.22
N GLY A 62 3.35 3.68 19.09
CA GLY A 62 1.92 3.87 18.93
C GLY A 62 1.09 2.74 19.49
N ILE A 63 -0.16 3.05 19.78
CA ILE A 63 -1.18 2.14 20.25
C ILE A 63 -2.50 2.42 19.53
N GLU A 64 -3.22 1.38 19.19
CA GLU A 64 -4.54 1.42 18.55
C GLU A 64 -5.50 0.53 19.31
N SER A 65 -6.71 1.01 19.60
CA SER A 65 -7.73 0.26 20.32
C SER A 65 -9.12 0.56 19.82
N GLY A 66 -9.99 -0.45 19.83
CA GLY A 66 -11.40 -0.36 19.47
C GLY A 66 -11.80 -1.29 18.33
N ARG A 67 -13.07 -1.61 18.25
CA ARG A 67 -13.63 -2.65 17.39
C ARG A 67 -14.08 -2.16 16.00
N PHE A 68 -13.86 -0.90 15.67
CA PHE A 68 -14.10 -0.43 14.29
C PHE A 68 -12.88 -0.69 13.43
N HIS A 69 -12.75 -1.92 12.94
CA HIS A 69 -11.67 -2.38 12.07
C HIS A 69 -12.14 -3.52 11.16
N ASP A 70 -11.34 -3.89 10.17
CA ASP A 70 -11.57 -5.08 9.35
C ASP A 70 -11.51 -6.34 10.24
N PRO A 71 -12.33 -7.38 9.99
CA PRO A 71 -12.30 -8.63 10.78
C PRO A 71 -10.92 -9.29 10.88
N SER A 72 -10.00 -9.01 9.95
CA SER A 72 -8.63 -9.50 9.98
C SER A 72 -7.71 -8.77 10.96
N ASP A 73 -8.09 -7.58 11.43
CA ASP A 73 -7.27 -6.73 12.30
C ASP A 73 -7.55 -7.00 13.79
N ALA A 74 -6.81 -6.36 14.67
CA ALA A 74 -6.87 -6.53 16.12
C ALA A 74 -7.74 -5.47 16.81
N ASP A 75 -8.45 -5.86 17.87
CA ASP A 75 -9.10 -4.93 18.80
C ASP A 75 -8.07 -4.02 19.51
N LEU A 76 -6.88 -4.56 19.76
CA LEU A 76 -5.75 -3.85 20.35
C LEU A 76 -4.48 -4.17 19.57
N ALA A 77 -3.81 -3.14 19.08
CA ALA A 77 -2.50 -3.25 18.46
C ALA A 77 -1.56 -2.18 18.99
N TYR A 78 -0.26 -2.49 19.02
CA TYR A 78 0.79 -1.57 19.44
C TYR A 78 2.04 -1.79 18.57
N GLY A 79 2.85 -0.75 18.48
CA GLY A 79 4.06 -0.83 17.68
C GLY A 79 5.07 0.24 18.02
N ALA A 80 6.28 0.00 17.55
CA ALA A 80 7.38 0.94 17.64
C ALA A 80 8.20 0.92 16.35
N GLY A 81 8.96 1.99 16.11
CA GLY A 81 9.79 2.09 14.92
C GLY A 81 10.81 3.20 14.97
N VAL A 82 11.70 3.16 14.02
CA VAL A 82 12.75 4.16 13.77
C VAL A 82 12.65 4.63 12.33
N ARG A 83 12.82 5.91 12.10
CA ARG A 83 12.92 6.50 10.77
C ARG A 83 14.09 7.45 10.70
N ALA A 84 14.75 7.49 9.56
CA ALA A 84 15.77 8.48 9.25
C ALA A 84 15.68 8.87 7.77
N GLY A 85 16.02 10.10 7.47
CA GLY A 85 16.05 10.58 6.11
C GLY A 85 17.07 11.70 5.93
N THR A 86 17.63 11.79 4.74
CA THR A 86 18.56 12.85 4.37
C THR A 86 18.41 13.22 2.90
N LEU A 87 18.50 14.51 2.61
CA LEU A 87 18.63 15.06 1.28
C LEU A 87 19.76 16.10 1.31
N VAL A 88 20.82 15.87 0.54
CA VAL A 88 22.02 16.70 0.53
C VAL A 88 22.41 17.11 -0.88
N HIS A 89 22.81 18.37 -1.06
CA HIS A 89 23.37 18.90 -2.29
C HIS A 89 24.88 19.16 -2.13
N LEU A 90 25.65 18.47 -2.94
CA LEU A 90 27.08 18.74 -3.21
C LEU A 90 27.18 19.57 -4.50
N PRO A 91 28.36 20.11 -4.87
CA PRO A 91 28.48 21.01 -6.03
C PRO A 91 27.89 20.49 -7.34
N LYS A 92 28.09 19.20 -7.65
CA LYS A 92 27.57 18.56 -8.88
C LYS A 92 26.67 17.36 -8.62
N THR A 93 26.48 16.97 -7.36
CA THR A 93 25.78 15.75 -7.00
C THR A 93 24.75 16.04 -5.90
N SER A 94 23.57 15.45 -6.00
CA SER A 94 22.58 15.42 -4.91
C SER A 94 22.29 13.99 -4.51
N MET A 95 22.09 13.79 -3.22
CA MET A 95 21.88 12.47 -2.63
C MET A 95 20.61 12.50 -1.78
N LEU A 96 19.80 11.47 -1.93
CA LEU A 96 18.63 11.18 -1.11
C LEU A 96 18.85 9.84 -0.43
N GLY A 97 18.60 9.77 0.87
CA GLY A 97 18.60 8.52 1.62
C GLY A 97 17.43 8.48 2.59
N THR A 98 16.73 7.36 2.69
CA THR A 98 15.75 7.12 3.75
C THR A 98 15.89 5.70 4.27
N PHE A 99 15.69 5.55 5.57
CA PHE A 99 15.62 4.27 6.25
C PHE A 99 14.41 4.26 7.17
N SER A 100 13.75 3.12 7.28
CA SER A 100 12.75 2.88 8.31
C SER A 100 12.75 1.43 8.77
N PHE A 101 12.53 1.27 10.07
CA PHE A 101 12.18 -0.01 10.69
C PHE A 101 10.89 0.20 11.48
N SER A 102 9.99 -0.79 11.44
CA SER A 102 8.79 -0.80 12.28
C SER A 102 8.43 -2.22 12.70
N GLU A 103 7.96 -2.37 13.93
CA GLU A 103 7.31 -3.57 14.42
C GLU A 103 5.90 -3.21 14.90
N ARG A 104 4.91 -4.00 14.49
CA ARG A 104 3.51 -3.92 14.94
C ARG A 104 3.07 -5.28 15.44
N ARG A 105 2.40 -5.30 16.58
CA ARG A 105 1.79 -6.49 17.18
C ARG A 105 0.31 -6.24 17.40
N GLY A 106 -0.50 -7.23 17.08
CA GLY A 106 -1.93 -7.23 17.35
C GLY A 106 -2.37 -8.56 17.93
N ASP A 107 -3.30 -8.51 18.87
CA ASP A 107 -3.87 -9.68 19.52
C ASP A 107 -5.23 -10.02 18.91
N GLY A 108 -5.58 -11.33 18.89
CA GLY A 108 -6.85 -11.80 18.36
C GLY A 108 -6.98 -11.74 16.85
N MET A 109 -5.91 -11.50 16.10
CA MET A 109 -5.91 -11.40 14.65
C MET A 109 -6.07 -12.77 13.97
N CYS A 110 -6.80 -12.77 12.85
CA CYS A 110 -6.90 -13.89 11.91
C CYS A 110 -6.99 -13.33 10.48
N GLY A 111 -7.56 -14.08 9.53
CA GLY A 111 -7.76 -13.60 8.16
C GLY A 111 -6.56 -13.83 7.25
N SER A 112 -6.25 -12.88 6.39
CA SER A 112 -5.18 -13.03 5.41
C SER A 112 -3.85 -13.44 6.03
N MET A 113 -3.20 -14.41 5.39
CA MET A 113 -1.83 -14.80 5.71
C MET A 113 -0.80 -13.94 4.97
N PHE A 114 -1.20 -13.16 3.96
CA PHE A 114 -0.30 -12.22 3.30
C PHE A 114 -0.06 -10.98 4.14
N ILE A 115 1.09 -10.36 3.97
CA ILE A 115 1.50 -9.14 4.69
C ILE A 115 0.54 -7.99 4.41
N THR A 116 0.04 -7.91 3.18
CA THR A 116 -0.93 -6.89 2.78
C THR A 116 -2.16 -7.57 2.18
N PRO A 117 -3.26 -7.72 2.94
CA PRO A 117 -4.50 -8.30 2.43
C PRO A 117 -4.99 -7.58 1.17
N GLY A 118 -5.44 -8.35 0.17
CA GLY A 118 -5.93 -7.82 -1.11
C GLY A 118 -4.85 -7.25 -2.04
N SER A 119 -3.57 -7.51 -1.79
CA SER A 119 -2.47 -7.12 -2.67
C SER A 119 -2.39 -7.96 -3.94
N TYR A 120 -2.89 -9.16 -3.88
CA TYR A 120 -2.95 -10.12 -4.97
C TYR A 120 -4.40 -10.35 -5.40
N PRO A 121 -4.66 -10.90 -6.60
CA PRO A 121 -6.02 -11.25 -7.06
C PRO A 121 -6.57 -12.53 -6.41
N PHE A 122 -5.87 -13.09 -5.48
CA PHE A 122 -6.22 -14.20 -4.60
C PHE A 122 -5.73 -13.87 -3.20
N ASP A 123 -6.23 -14.59 -2.19
CA ASP A 123 -5.74 -14.48 -0.82
C ASP A 123 -5.81 -15.85 -0.12
N LEU A 124 -5.01 -16.00 0.92
CA LEU A 124 -4.97 -17.20 1.72
C LEU A 124 -5.41 -16.85 3.15
N PHE A 125 -6.60 -17.31 3.53
CA PHE A 125 -7.23 -16.98 4.82
C PHE A 125 -7.12 -18.11 5.82
N GLU A 126 -6.90 -17.75 7.07
CA GLU A 126 -7.12 -18.58 8.25
C GLU A 126 -8.05 -17.85 9.22
N PHE A 127 -8.87 -18.59 9.96
CA PHE A 127 -9.95 -18.02 10.77
C PHE A 127 -9.80 -18.27 12.28
N THR A 128 -8.62 -18.66 12.72
CA THR A 128 -8.33 -18.91 14.13
C THR A 128 -7.70 -17.69 14.78
N PRO A 129 -8.37 -16.96 15.69
CA PRO A 129 -7.79 -15.77 16.31
C PRO A 129 -6.50 -16.04 17.08
N GLY A 130 -5.48 -15.20 16.88
CA GLY A 130 -4.18 -15.32 17.57
C GLY A 130 -3.37 -14.03 17.49
N GLY A 131 -2.26 -13.99 18.23
CA GLY A 131 -1.33 -12.87 18.15
C GLY A 131 -0.52 -12.90 16.86
N LYS A 132 -0.49 -11.78 16.11
CA LYS A 132 0.32 -11.61 14.92
C LYS A 132 1.33 -10.48 15.11
N THR A 133 2.52 -10.65 14.53
CA THR A 133 3.60 -9.66 14.55
C THR A 133 4.04 -9.37 13.12
N LEU A 134 4.09 -8.10 12.76
CA LEU A 134 4.61 -7.61 11.49
C LEU A 134 5.87 -6.77 11.74
N GLN A 135 6.97 -7.13 11.11
CA GLN A 135 8.21 -6.35 11.09
C GLN A 135 8.50 -5.91 9.66
N THR A 136 8.86 -4.64 9.47
CA THR A 136 9.17 -4.09 8.15
C THR A 136 10.44 -3.27 8.20
N TYR A 137 11.34 -3.53 7.27
CA TYR A 137 12.57 -2.76 7.01
C TYR A 137 12.45 -2.15 5.62
N ALA A 138 12.65 -0.85 5.51
CA ALA A 138 12.66 -0.19 4.21
C ALA A 138 13.86 0.76 4.09
N PHE A 139 14.47 0.74 2.92
CA PHE A 139 15.56 1.62 2.54
C PHE A 139 15.31 2.20 1.15
N THR A 140 15.58 3.51 0.98
CA THR A 140 15.64 4.13 -0.35
C THR A 140 16.90 4.95 -0.44
N GLY A 141 17.69 4.71 -1.49
CA GLY A 141 18.85 5.51 -1.85
C GLY A 141 18.65 6.11 -3.25
N GLY A 142 19.02 7.37 -3.41
CA GLY A 142 18.96 8.07 -4.69
C GLY A 142 20.17 9.00 -4.88
N LEU A 143 20.65 9.05 -6.11
CA LEU A 143 21.75 9.92 -6.50
C LEU A 143 21.42 10.60 -7.83
N ALA A 144 21.71 11.89 -7.92
CA ALA A 144 21.64 12.66 -9.15
C ALA A 144 22.93 13.44 -9.38
N HIS A 145 23.49 13.35 -10.58
CA HIS A 145 24.74 14.00 -10.95
C HIS A 145 24.57 14.84 -12.22
N THR A 146 25.01 16.10 -12.15
CA THR A 146 24.93 17.04 -13.28
C THR A 146 26.09 16.87 -14.24
N LEU A 147 25.78 16.62 -15.51
CA LEU A 147 26.72 16.52 -16.62
C LEU A 147 26.65 17.81 -17.46
N GLY A 148 27.72 18.61 -17.41
CA GLY A 148 27.73 19.91 -18.09
C GLY A 148 26.73 20.89 -17.52
N GLN A 149 26.05 21.65 -18.39
CA GLN A 149 25.09 22.69 -18.01
C GLN A 149 23.62 22.26 -18.11
N ALA A 150 23.31 21.34 -19.02
CA ALA A 150 21.94 21.02 -19.40
C ALA A 150 21.46 19.65 -18.90
N TRP A 151 22.34 18.70 -18.65
CA TRP A 151 21.96 17.32 -18.37
C TRP A 151 22.22 16.91 -16.92
N THR A 152 21.30 16.18 -16.36
CA THR A 152 21.45 15.49 -15.08
C THR A 152 21.05 14.03 -15.25
N ILE A 153 21.88 13.13 -14.78
CA ILE A 153 21.59 11.70 -14.73
C ILE A 153 21.40 11.27 -13.27
N GLY A 154 20.57 10.26 -13.05
CA GLY A 154 20.35 9.79 -11.69
C GLY A 154 19.92 8.33 -11.66
N GLY A 155 19.96 7.78 -10.46
CA GLY A 155 19.46 6.45 -10.16
C GLY A 155 18.90 6.41 -8.75
N LYS A 156 17.75 5.75 -8.61
CA LYS A 156 17.11 5.48 -7.32
C LYS A 156 16.96 3.98 -7.15
N MET A 157 17.30 3.49 -5.97
CA MET A 157 17.06 2.11 -5.54
C MET A 157 16.19 2.14 -4.30
N SER A 158 15.21 1.27 -4.25
CA SER A 158 14.39 1.06 -3.06
C SER A 158 14.28 -0.41 -2.75
N PHE A 159 14.39 -0.70 -1.47
CA PHE A 159 14.36 -2.04 -0.92
C PHE A 159 13.40 -2.07 0.26
N GLU A 160 12.52 -3.07 0.32
CA GLU A 160 11.69 -3.35 1.48
C GLU A 160 11.74 -4.85 1.78
N SER A 161 11.94 -5.19 3.04
CA SER A 161 11.79 -6.55 3.56
C SER A 161 10.78 -6.53 4.69
N ALA A 162 9.86 -7.49 4.68
CA ALA A 162 8.88 -7.61 5.74
C ALA A 162 8.72 -9.08 6.17
N ASN A 163 8.49 -9.26 7.46
CA ASN A 163 8.20 -10.53 8.09
C ASN A 163 6.88 -10.43 8.85
N TYR A 164 5.97 -11.36 8.57
CA TYR A 164 4.67 -11.43 9.23
C TYR A 164 4.48 -12.83 9.81
N ALA A 165 4.30 -12.91 11.12
CA ALA A 165 4.26 -14.19 11.83
C ALA A 165 3.09 -14.27 12.79
N LYS A 166 2.46 -15.46 12.85
CA LYS A 166 1.45 -15.86 13.83
C LYS A 166 1.94 -17.06 14.64
N LYS A 167 1.81 -17.00 15.95
CA LYS A 167 2.32 -18.02 16.87
C LYS A 167 1.29 -19.07 17.29
N LYS A 168 0.01 -18.89 16.97
CA LYS A 168 -1.07 -19.84 17.28
C LYS A 168 -1.48 -20.60 16.04
N ASP A 169 -1.85 -21.87 16.16
CA ASP A 169 -2.25 -22.73 15.04
C ASP A 169 -3.57 -22.21 14.38
N ILE A 170 -3.68 -22.10 13.05
CA ILE A 170 -2.59 -22.42 12.11
C ILE A 170 -1.50 -21.35 12.26
N ARG A 171 -0.27 -21.79 12.56
CA ARG A 171 0.88 -20.89 12.61
C ARG A 171 1.32 -20.60 11.20
N HIS A 172 1.66 -19.34 10.92
CA HIS A 172 2.26 -19.01 9.64
C HIS A 172 3.41 -18.02 9.81
N THR A 173 4.34 -18.12 8.91
CA THR A 173 5.43 -17.17 8.74
C THR A 173 5.46 -16.74 7.29
N ASN A 174 5.51 -15.46 7.07
CA ASN A 174 5.50 -14.86 5.75
C ASN A 174 6.68 -13.90 5.60
N TYR A 175 7.41 -14.04 4.51
CA TYR A 175 8.53 -13.18 4.14
C TYR A 175 8.26 -12.51 2.82
N ARG A 176 8.39 -11.17 2.80
CA ARG A 176 8.30 -10.37 1.58
C ARG A 176 9.60 -9.63 1.33
N LEU A 177 10.00 -9.62 0.08
CA LEU A 177 11.09 -8.83 -0.44
C LEU A 177 10.60 -8.02 -1.63
N ASP A 178 10.88 -6.72 -1.64
CA ASP A 178 10.54 -5.80 -2.71
C ASP A 178 11.77 -4.95 -3.05
N LEU A 179 12.26 -5.08 -4.27
CA LEU A 179 13.42 -4.35 -4.78
C LEU A 179 13.04 -3.62 -6.05
N SER A 180 13.30 -2.31 -6.12
CA SER A 180 13.18 -1.52 -7.35
C SER A 180 14.42 -0.73 -7.66
N VAL A 181 14.68 -0.55 -8.97
CA VAL A 181 15.75 0.29 -9.50
C VAL A 181 15.13 1.21 -10.56
N GLU A 182 15.40 2.51 -10.44
CA GLU A 182 14.82 3.55 -11.29
C GLU A 182 15.94 4.47 -11.82
N PRO A 183 16.60 4.14 -12.95
CA PRO A 183 17.49 5.06 -13.63
C PRO A 183 16.69 6.19 -14.28
N SER A 184 17.26 7.38 -14.32
CA SER A 184 16.60 8.57 -14.84
C SER A 184 17.56 9.57 -15.46
N VAL A 185 17.00 10.43 -16.31
CA VAL A 185 17.69 11.55 -16.94
C VAL A 185 16.79 12.78 -16.92
N LEU A 186 17.40 13.93 -16.78
CA LEU A 186 16.74 15.23 -16.84
C LEU A 186 17.53 16.17 -17.76
N TYR A 187 16.83 16.78 -18.67
CA TYR A 187 17.33 17.87 -19.52
C TYR A 187 16.76 19.20 -19.05
N ARG A 188 17.63 20.20 -18.88
CA ARG A 188 17.28 21.54 -18.46
C ARG A 188 17.63 22.54 -19.58
N HIS A 189 16.65 23.38 -19.92
CA HIS A 189 16.85 24.48 -20.84
C HIS A 189 15.97 25.66 -20.43
N ASP A 190 16.61 26.77 -20.05
CA ASP A 190 15.95 27.97 -19.58
C ASP A 190 14.80 27.69 -18.59
N ASP A 191 13.57 27.96 -18.99
CA ASP A 191 12.36 27.84 -18.16
C ASP A 191 11.75 26.45 -18.15
N TYR A 192 12.24 25.49 -18.96
CA TYR A 192 11.66 24.17 -18.99
C TYR A 192 12.62 23.05 -18.61
N ARG A 193 12.06 21.99 -18.07
CA ARG A 193 12.74 20.74 -17.70
C ARG A 193 12.00 19.59 -18.35
N LEU A 194 12.72 18.69 -18.97
CA LEU A 194 12.18 17.45 -19.54
C LEU A 194 12.91 16.26 -18.94
N GLY A 195 12.16 15.31 -18.43
CA GLY A 195 12.70 14.14 -17.76
C GLY A 195 12.18 12.83 -18.33
N ALA A 196 12.98 11.78 -18.19
CA ALA A 196 12.57 10.42 -18.43
C ALA A 196 13.14 9.51 -17.34
N SER A 197 12.38 8.51 -16.95
CA SER A 197 12.81 7.49 -16.00
C SER A 197 12.29 6.11 -16.41
N LEU A 198 13.05 5.07 -16.06
CA LEU A 198 12.64 3.68 -16.20
C LEU A 198 12.39 3.09 -14.82
N LEU A 199 11.58 2.06 -14.76
CA LEU A 199 11.33 1.25 -13.56
C LEU A 199 11.61 -0.20 -13.86
N LEU A 200 12.41 -0.83 -13.02
CA LEU A 200 12.54 -2.28 -12.90
C LEU A 200 12.28 -2.64 -11.44
N ARG A 201 11.33 -3.55 -11.18
CA ARG A 201 10.95 -3.95 -9.82
C ARG A 201 10.74 -5.46 -9.77
N LYS A 202 11.26 -6.08 -8.74
CA LYS A 202 10.96 -7.46 -8.38
C LYS A 202 10.41 -7.51 -6.97
N GLN A 203 9.23 -8.10 -6.83
CA GLN A 203 8.62 -8.40 -5.54
C GLN A 203 8.50 -9.91 -5.40
N SER A 204 8.81 -10.44 -4.24
CA SER A 204 8.53 -11.84 -3.87
C SER A 204 7.93 -11.88 -2.48
N GLU A 205 6.97 -12.77 -2.29
CA GLU A 205 6.35 -13.04 -1.00
C GLU A 205 6.11 -14.54 -0.88
N SER A 206 6.36 -15.12 0.28
CA SER A 206 6.16 -16.55 0.50
C SER A 206 5.55 -16.79 1.87
N VAL A 207 4.38 -17.41 1.88
CA VAL A 207 3.70 -17.89 3.08
C VAL A 207 4.10 -19.33 3.35
N SER A 208 4.64 -19.59 4.53
CA SER A 208 4.80 -20.93 5.08
C SER A 208 3.91 -21.10 6.29
N ALA A 209 3.19 -22.19 6.39
CA ALA A 209 2.35 -22.43 7.54
C ALA A 209 2.47 -23.87 8.03
N GLU A 210 2.22 -24.06 9.32
CA GLU A 210 2.35 -25.36 9.99
C GLU A 210 1.35 -25.47 11.14
N GLN A 211 0.98 -26.70 11.45
CA GLN A 211 0.23 -27.06 12.64
C GLN A 211 1.16 -27.84 13.57
N ILE A 212 1.34 -27.37 14.80
CA ILE A 212 2.25 -28.00 15.78
C ILE A 212 1.47 -28.76 16.88
N GLY A 213 0.19 -28.45 17.07
CA GLY A 213 -0.67 -29.13 18.05
C GLY A 213 -0.96 -30.59 17.67
N SER A 214 -1.09 -31.47 18.68
CA SER A 214 -1.56 -32.85 18.45
C SER A 214 -2.92 -32.82 17.78
N ALA A 215 -3.11 -33.72 16.80
CA ALA A 215 -4.36 -33.91 16.09
C ALA A 215 -5.51 -34.24 17.08
N THR A 216 -6.09 -33.20 17.65
CA THR A 216 -7.43 -33.27 18.19
C THR A 216 -8.39 -33.12 17.01
N ALA A 217 -9.62 -33.61 17.17
CA ALA A 217 -10.64 -33.70 16.13
C ALA A 217 -10.98 -32.42 15.35
N ASP A 218 -10.34 -31.30 15.65
CA ASP A 218 -10.52 -30.01 14.99
C ASP A 218 -9.60 -29.96 13.76
N SER A 219 -10.18 -30.22 12.62
CA SER A 219 -9.53 -29.96 11.34
C SER A 219 -9.38 -28.44 11.16
N TYR A 220 -8.14 -27.96 11.07
CA TYR A 220 -7.89 -26.57 10.71
C TYR A 220 -8.04 -26.40 9.21
N PHE A 221 -8.76 -25.34 8.83
CA PHE A 221 -9.01 -25.04 7.42
C PHE A 221 -8.34 -23.73 7.07
N ALA A 222 -7.64 -23.71 5.94
CA ALA A 222 -7.31 -22.48 5.22
C ALA A 222 -8.29 -22.33 4.06
N PHE A 223 -8.64 -21.11 3.72
CA PHE A 223 -9.46 -20.78 2.57
C PHE A 223 -8.63 -20.05 1.54
N LEU A 224 -8.54 -20.60 0.33
CA LEU A 224 -7.92 -19.95 -0.81
C LEU A 224 -9.02 -19.15 -1.52
N ASP A 225 -9.07 -17.83 -1.26
CA ASP A 225 -9.91 -16.90 -2.00
C ASP A 225 -9.33 -16.68 -3.40
N LYS A 226 -10.13 -16.89 -4.41
CA LYS A 226 -9.79 -16.70 -5.83
C LYS A 226 -10.47 -15.46 -6.42
N GLY A 227 -11.03 -14.62 -5.57
CA GLY A 227 -11.68 -13.35 -5.85
C GLY A 227 -13.11 -13.27 -5.36
N LEU A 228 -13.46 -12.19 -4.66
CA LEU A 228 -14.76 -11.90 -4.06
C LEU A 228 -15.24 -12.95 -3.05
N PHE A 229 -14.33 -13.61 -2.34
CA PHE A 229 -14.59 -14.72 -1.41
C PHE A 229 -15.23 -15.96 -2.05
N TYR A 230 -15.02 -16.15 -3.35
CA TYR A 230 -15.23 -17.41 -4.03
C TYR A 230 -13.93 -18.15 -4.17
N GLY A 231 -13.89 -19.39 -3.74
CA GLY A 231 -12.64 -20.15 -3.72
C GLY A 231 -12.80 -21.56 -3.16
N THR A 232 -11.74 -22.11 -2.62
CA THR A 232 -11.68 -23.49 -2.13
C THR A 232 -11.17 -23.55 -0.70
N SER A 233 -11.86 -24.34 0.14
CA SER A 233 -11.37 -24.67 1.47
C SER A 233 -10.33 -25.79 1.38
N GLN A 234 -9.21 -25.59 2.03
CA GLN A 234 -8.11 -26.55 2.13
C GLN A 234 -8.01 -27.06 3.55
N VAL A 235 -7.99 -28.37 3.72
CA VAL A 235 -7.74 -28.98 5.02
C VAL A 235 -6.26 -28.92 5.33
N TRP A 236 -5.93 -28.43 6.50
CA TRP A 236 -4.57 -28.40 6.99
C TRP A 236 -4.28 -29.63 7.85
N ASN A 237 -3.39 -30.50 7.41
CA ASN A 237 -3.07 -31.76 8.08
C ASN A 237 -1.59 -31.90 8.49
N GLY A 238 -1.10 -30.91 9.20
CA GLY A 238 0.13 -31.01 9.99
C GLY A 238 1.45 -30.65 9.29
N SER A 239 1.59 -30.74 7.99
CA SER A 239 2.88 -30.54 7.33
C SER A 239 2.82 -29.65 6.09
N GLY A 240 2.30 -28.43 6.26
CA GLY A 240 2.36 -27.40 5.22
C GLY A 240 1.09 -27.18 4.42
N ILE A 241 1.13 -26.22 3.51
CA ILE A 241 0.05 -25.94 2.56
C ILE A 241 0.07 -27.04 1.50
N HIS A 242 -0.71 -28.06 1.69
CA HIS A 242 -1.06 -28.92 0.59
C HIS A 242 -2.15 -28.23 -0.23
N LEU A 243 -1.77 -27.44 -1.20
CA LEU A 243 -2.58 -27.39 -2.39
C LEU A 243 -2.58 -28.84 -2.86
N ALA A 244 -3.74 -29.51 -2.80
CA ALA A 244 -3.89 -30.98 -2.78
C ALA A 244 -3.10 -31.74 -3.86
N GLU A 245 -2.49 -31.03 -4.78
CA GLU A 245 -1.88 -31.54 -5.99
C GLU A 245 -0.36 -31.40 -6.04
N THR A 246 0.25 -30.53 -5.24
CA THR A 246 1.68 -30.24 -5.37
C THR A 246 2.54 -30.70 -4.20
N GLY A 247 1.95 -30.97 -3.04
CA GLY A 247 2.69 -31.40 -1.85
C GLY A 247 3.61 -30.31 -1.26
N LEU A 248 3.39 -29.03 -1.59
CA LEU A 248 4.27 -27.93 -1.19
C LEU A 248 3.91 -27.38 0.18
N ASN A 249 4.94 -27.10 0.98
CA ASN A 249 4.81 -26.56 2.33
C ASN A 249 4.75 -25.03 2.36
N ARG A 250 4.65 -24.38 1.21
CA ARG A 250 4.67 -22.93 1.09
C ARG A 250 3.86 -22.43 -0.11
N PHE A 251 3.44 -21.19 -0.05
CA PHE A 251 2.75 -20.50 -1.12
C PHE A 251 3.61 -19.31 -1.59
N PRO A 252 4.47 -19.51 -2.59
CA PRO A 252 5.33 -18.46 -3.13
C PRO A 252 4.60 -17.65 -4.19
N VAL A 253 4.81 -16.33 -4.14
CA VAL A 253 4.32 -15.34 -5.11
C VAL A 253 5.51 -14.51 -5.59
N THR A 254 5.60 -14.26 -6.87
CA THR A 254 6.61 -13.39 -7.49
C THR A 254 5.96 -12.44 -8.47
N ILE A 255 6.34 -11.15 -8.44
CA ILE A 255 5.93 -10.14 -9.39
C ILE A 255 7.17 -9.48 -9.98
N LEU A 256 7.25 -9.43 -11.30
CA LEU A 256 8.23 -8.66 -12.04
C LEU A 256 7.51 -7.50 -12.72
N SER A 257 7.94 -6.26 -12.44
CA SER A 257 7.36 -5.06 -13.04
C SER A 257 8.42 -4.28 -13.82
N TYR A 258 8.02 -3.75 -14.95
CA TYR A 258 8.83 -2.85 -15.76
C TYR A 258 7.98 -1.75 -16.35
N GLY A 259 8.58 -0.61 -16.56
CA GLY A 259 7.84 0.54 -17.08
C GLY A 259 8.71 1.77 -17.25
N GLY A 260 8.06 2.86 -17.60
CA GLY A 260 8.72 4.14 -17.76
C GLY A 260 7.81 5.31 -17.45
N ALA A 261 8.42 6.47 -17.24
CA ALA A 261 7.72 7.70 -17.02
C ALA A 261 8.40 8.87 -17.76
N LEU A 262 7.60 9.82 -18.18
CA LEU A 262 8.02 11.10 -18.75
C LEU A 262 7.60 12.22 -17.83
N GLN A 263 8.48 13.18 -17.62
CA GLN A 263 8.25 14.34 -16.78
C GLN A 263 8.50 15.61 -17.56
N ALA A 264 7.72 16.64 -17.23
CA ALA A 264 7.94 18.00 -17.73
C ALA A 264 7.68 19.02 -16.62
N SER A 265 8.45 20.12 -16.63
CA SER A 265 8.22 21.27 -15.77
C SER A 265 8.43 22.55 -16.57
N LEU A 266 7.53 23.50 -16.41
CA LEU A 266 7.58 24.82 -17.04
C LEU A 266 7.62 25.89 -15.94
N MET A 267 8.66 26.74 -15.99
CA MET A 267 8.90 27.85 -15.04
C MET A 267 8.82 27.43 -13.57
N GLU A 268 9.05 26.14 -13.26
CA GLU A 268 8.87 25.54 -11.92
C GLU A 268 7.46 25.71 -11.32
N LYS A 269 6.51 26.21 -12.12
CA LYS A 269 5.12 26.48 -11.70
C LYS A 269 4.15 25.41 -12.17
N LEU A 270 4.33 24.92 -13.38
CA LEU A 270 3.51 23.86 -13.94
C LEU A 270 4.39 22.62 -14.15
N CYS A 271 4.06 21.54 -13.46
CA CYS A 271 4.80 20.28 -13.54
C CYS A 271 3.86 19.14 -13.88
N GLY A 272 4.36 18.13 -14.59
CA GLY A 272 3.58 16.95 -14.94
C GLY A 272 4.43 15.71 -15.08
N GLU A 273 3.80 14.57 -14.80
CA GLU A 273 4.36 13.23 -15.02
C GLU A 273 3.28 12.32 -15.60
N VAL A 274 3.66 11.49 -16.57
CA VAL A 274 2.85 10.36 -17.05
C VAL A 274 3.72 9.11 -16.97
N ALA A 275 3.20 8.02 -16.40
CA ALA A 275 3.92 6.77 -16.27
C ALA A 275 3.04 5.58 -16.66
N TYR A 276 3.66 4.58 -17.31
CA TYR A 276 3.06 3.30 -17.60
C TYR A 276 3.94 2.17 -17.05
N ILE A 277 3.31 1.22 -16.36
CA ILE A 277 3.97 0.07 -15.75
C ILE A 277 3.19 -1.18 -16.14
N HIS A 278 3.92 -2.17 -16.62
CA HIS A 278 3.44 -3.53 -16.80
C HIS A 278 4.05 -4.44 -15.73
N SER A 279 3.24 -5.35 -15.19
CA SER A 279 3.67 -6.33 -14.19
C SER A 279 3.20 -7.71 -14.57
N GLU A 280 4.10 -8.69 -14.48
CA GLU A 280 3.81 -10.11 -14.58
C GLU A 280 3.91 -10.73 -13.19
N GLY A 281 2.78 -11.20 -12.66
CA GLY A 281 2.69 -11.87 -11.39
C GLY A 281 2.46 -13.37 -11.56
N GLU A 282 3.11 -14.16 -10.74
CA GLU A 282 2.98 -15.61 -10.69
C GLU A 282 2.91 -16.09 -9.24
N ALA A 283 2.05 -17.09 -8.98
CA ALA A 283 2.06 -17.84 -7.74
C ALA A 283 2.27 -19.32 -8.06
N GLY A 284 3.21 -19.96 -7.35
CA GLY A 284 3.62 -21.33 -7.59
C GLY A 284 5.13 -21.47 -7.69
N GLU A 285 5.63 -22.69 -7.77
CA GLU A 285 7.06 -22.96 -7.89
C GLU A 285 7.56 -22.84 -9.31
N LYS A 286 8.88 -22.67 -9.46
CA LYS A 286 9.54 -22.63 -10.76
C LYS A 286 9.24 -23.92 -11.54
N GLY A 287 8.60 -23.74 -12.70
CA GLY A 287 8.17 -24.84 -13.55
C GLY A 287 6.78 -25.38 -13.23
N PHE A 288 6.10 -24.84 -12.22
CA PHE A 288 4.75 -25.23 -11.85
C PHE A 288 3.97 -24.02 -11.30
N THR A 289 3.40 -23.22 -12.19
CA THR A 289 2.62 -22.01 -11.86
C THR A 289 1.16 -22.38 -11.63
N TRP A 290 0.59 -21.98 -10.49
CA TRP A 290 -0.84 -22.15 -10.18
C TRP A 290 -1.67 -21.00 -10.68
N PHE A 291 -1.16 -19.77 -10.46
CA PHE A 291 -1.81 -18.51 -10.89
C PHE A 291 -0.83 -17.65 -11.64
N ARG A 292 -1.31 -17.07 -12.72
CA ARG A 292 -0.64 -16.01 -13.47
C ARG A 292 -1.53 -14.78 -13.50
N PHE A 293 -0.99 -13.62 -13.11
CA PHE A 293 -1.78 -12.41 -12.97
C PHE A 293 -1.06 -11.18 -13.53
N PRO A 294 -1.22 -10.93 -14.85
CA PRO A 294 -0.73 -9.72 -15.48
C PRO A 294 -1.52 -8.50 -15.00
N GLU A 295 -0.81 -7.39 -14.84
CA GLU A 295 -1.34 -6.11 -14.42
C GLU A 295 -0.76 -4.98 -15.27
N ASN A 296 -1.61 -4.01 -15.62
CA ASN A 296 -1.21 -2.77 -16.28
C ASN A 296 -1.64 -1.58 -15.42
N THR A 297 -0.74 -0.65 -15.19
CA THR A 297 -0.99 0.58 -14.46
C THR A 297 -0.57 1.79 -15.30
N LEU A 298 -1.54 2.70 -15.53
CA LEU A 298 -1.30 4.03 -16.10
C LEU A 298 -1.48 5.05 -14.99
N SER A 299 -0.51 5.94 -14.81
CA SER A 299 -0.63 7.05 -13.87
C SER A 299 -0.28 8.38 -14.52
N ALA A 300 -0.96 9.44 -14.09
CA ALA A 300 -0.67 10.80 -14.49
C ALA A 300 -0.72 11.72 -13.25
N MET A 301 0.15 12.72 -13.22
CA MET A 301 0.21 13.72 -12.17
C MET A 301 0.44 15.07 -12.82
N VAL A 302 -0.34 16.07 -12.39
CA VAL A 302 -0.13 17.48 -12.75
C VAL A 302 -0.11 18.30 -11.48
N GLU A 303 0.85 19.19 -11.38
CA GLU A 303 0.99 20.12 -10.25
C GLU A 303 1.08 21.54 -10.77
N PHE A 304 0.34 22.41 -10.14
CA PHE A 304 0.44 23.85 -10.34
C PHE A 304 0.83 24.52 -9.03
N ARG A 305 1.85 25.39 -9.08
CA ARG A 305 2.41 26.09 -7.92
C ARG A 305 2.38 27.61 -8.15
N TRP A 306 1.99 28.33 -7.11
CA TRP A 306 2.08 29.79 -7.08
C TRP A 306 2.55 30.25 -5.71
N GLY A 307 3.18 31.42 -5.70
CA GLY A 307 3.73 32.08 -4.49
C GLY A 307 3.24 33.51 -4.37
N GLY A 308 3.21 33.98 -3.13
CA GLY A 308 2.84 35.32 -2.71
C GLY A 308 3.06 35.43 -1.21
N SER A 309 2.10 35.96 -0.47
CA SER A 309 2.09 35.93 1.02
C SER A 309 1.92 34.51 1.57
N ILE A 310 1.39 33.57 0.75
CA ILE A 310 1.25 32.14 1.03
C ILE A 310 1.87 31.40 -0.17
N THR A 311 2.77 30.46 0.08
CA THR A 311 3.19 29.50 -0.92
C THR A 311 2.12 28.43 -1.00
N GLN A 312 1.59 28.21 -2.18
CA GLN A 312 0.51 27.24 -2.38
C GLN A 312 0.75 26.42 -3.65
N TRP A 313 0.35 25.16 -3.59
CA TRP A 313 0.33 24.27 -4.74
C TRP A 313 -0.96 23.42 -4.76
N VAL A 314 -1.35 23.01 -5.95
CA VAL A 314 -2.41 22.03 -6.20
C VAL A 314 -1.85 20.92 -7.06
N ARG A 315 -2.08 19.68 -6.68
CA ARG A 315 -1.64 18.48 -7.37
C ARG A 315 -2.82 17.57 -7.64
N ILE A 316 -3.00 17.22 -8.90
CA ILE A 316 -4.03 16.26 -9.34
C ILE A 316 -3.32 15.00 -9.80
N ARG A 317 -3.79 13.84 -9.33
CA ARG A 317 -3.27 12.52 -9.73
C ARG A 317 -4.40 11.64 -10.22
N TYR A 318 -4.13 10.94 -11.32
CA TYR A 318 -4.95 9.85 -11.83
C TYR A 318 -4.14 8.56 -11.79
N GLU A 319 -4.77 7.46 -11.44
CA GLU A 319 -4.23 6.10 -11.50
C GLU A 319 -5.31 5.16 -12.02
N GLY A 320 -5.06 4.51 -13.15
CA GLY A 320 -5.87 3.44 -13.72
C GLY A 320 -5.11 2.12 -13.67
N ARG A 321 -5.72 1.09 -13.06
CA ARG A 321 -5.15 -0.25 -12.90
C ARG A 321 -6.08 -1.28 -13.53
N SER A 322 -5.53 -2.22 -14.29
CA SER A 322 -6.25 -3.37 -14.83
C SER A 322 -5.47 -4.63 -14.52
N LEU A 323 -6.10 -5.54 -13.81
CA LEU A 323 -5.54 -6.82 -13.34
C LEU A 323 -6.43 -7.96 -13.83
N SER A 324 -5.84 -9.07 -14.24
CA SER A 324 -6.55 -10.35 -14.48
C SER A 324 -5.83 -11.46 -13.74
N ASN A 325 -6.55 -12.49 -13.30
CA ASN A 325 -5.97 -13.70 -12.72
C ASN A 325 -6.38 -14.92 -13.52
N TYR A 326 -5.41 -15.75 -13.86
CA TYR A 326 -5.57 -17.00 -14.58
C TYR A 326 -5.10 -18.14 -13.70
N GLU A 327 -5.95 -19.17 -13.56
CA GLU A 327 -5.62 -20.40 -12.86
C GLU A 327 -5.23 -21.48 -13.87
N THR A 328 -4.15 -22.18 -13.60
CA THR A 328 -3.69 -23.31 -14.42
C THR A 328 -4.65 -24.48 -14.29
N VAL A 329 -5.15 -24.96 -15.42
CA VAL A 329 -5.97 -26.19 -15.49
C VAL A 329 -5.04 -27.36 -15.71
N LEU A 330 -5.01 -28.27 -14.74
CA LEU A 330 -4.15 -29.44 -14.78
C LEU A 330 -4.90 -30.69 -14.34
N ASP A 331 -4.39 -31.85 -14.77
CA ASP A 331 -4.77 -33.16 -14.28
C ASP A 331 -3.52 -33.99 -13.95
N ARG A 332 -3.67 -35.00 -13.11
CA ARG A 332 -2.61 -35.91 -12.76
C ARG A 332 -2.79 -37.22 -13.54
N VAL A 333 -1.91 -37.44 -14.49
CA VAL A 333 -1.91 -38.68 -15.29
C VAL A 333 -0.86 -39.62 -14.75
N THR A 334 -1.29 -40.81 -14.31
CA THR A 334 -0.40 -41.88 -13.87
C THR A 334 -0.14 -42.84 -15.03
N SER A 335 1.11 -42.96 -15.43
CA SER A 335 1.56 -43.91 -16.44
C SER A 335 2.81 -44.64 -15.96
N GLY A 336 2.80 -45.96 -15.97
CA GLY A 336 3.94 -46.77 -15.52
C GLY A 336 4.32 -46.58 -14.05
N GLY A 337 3.38 -46.23 -13.17
CA GLY A 337 3.64 -45.98 -11.75
C GLY A 337 4.21 -44.56 -11.43
N ILE A 338 4.38 -43.70 -12.44
CA ILE A 338 4.81 -42.31 -12.29
C ILE A 338 3.61 -41.43 -12.53
N THR A 339 3.29 -40.53 -11.57
CA THR A 339 2.25 -39.52 -11.70
C THR A 339 2.88 -38.21 -12.10
N LEU A 340 2.48 -37.68 -13.25
CA LEU A 340 2.95 -36.40 -13.76
C LEU A 340 1.77 -35.45 -13.93
N PRO A 341 1.93 -34.16 -13.59
CA PRO A 341 0.94 -33.15 -13.90
C PRO A 341 0.93 -32.88 -15.43
N VAL A 342 -0.26 -32.89 -16.01
CA VAL A 342 -0.50 -32.50 -17.40
C VAL A 342 -1.28 -31.21 -17.42
N ILE A 343 -0.70 -30.16 -17.98
CA ILE A 343 -1.32 -28.84 -18.06
C ILE A 343 -2.15 -28.76 -19.35
N TYR A 344 -3.44 -28.49 -19.22
CA TYR A 344 -4.40 -28.35 -20.33
C TYR A 344 -4.59 -26.89 -20.78
N GLY A 345 -4.20 -25.91 -19.96
CA GLY A 345 -4.33 -24.52 -20.26
C GLY A 345 -4.52 -23.64 -19.01
N GLU A 346 -5.09 -22.47 -19.21
CA GLU A 346 -5.37 -21.51 -18.13
C GLU A 346 -6.83 -21.03 -18.24
N ASN A 347 -7.52 -20.94 -17.10
CA ASN A 347 -8.83 -20.31 -16.98
C ASN A 347 -8.72 -18.95 -16.33
N ARG A 348 -9.30 -17.90 -16.94
CA ARG A 348 -9.41 -16.62 -16.27
C ARG A 348 -10.49 -16.71 -15.19
N ILE A 349 -10.07 -16.64 -13.92
CA ILE A 349 -10.94 -16.76 -12.76
C ILE A 349 -11.30 -15.42 -12.13
N TYR A 350 -10.51 -14.36 -12.35
CA TYR A 350 -10.75 -13.05 -11.76
C TYR A 350 -10.30 -11.92 -12.68
N ARG A 351 -10.98 -10.77 -12.57
CA ARG A 351 -10.60 -9.51 -13.20
C ARG A 351 -10.93 -8.34 -12.28
N GLU A 352 -10.02 -7.38 -12.19
CA GLU A 352 -10.24 -6.10 -11.51
C GLU A 352 -9.88 -4.94 -12.42
N ARG A 353 -10.70 -3.90 -12.39
CA ARG A 353 -10.35 -2.56 -12.88
C ARG A 353 -10.55 -1.57 -11.73
N LYS A 354 -9.52 -0.75 -11.49
CA LYS A 354 -9.53 0.34 -10.54
C LYS A 354 -9.16 1.63 -11.24
N ASP A 355 -9.96 2.66 -11.07
CA ASP A 355 -9.66 4.03 -11.50
C ASP A 355 -9.70 4.92 -10.26
N ARG A 356 -8.64 5.68 -9.98
CA ARG A 356 -8.56 6.63 -8.86
C ARG A 356 -8.17 8.00 -9.36
N LEU A 357 -8.94 9.01 -8.95
CA LEU A 357 -8.62 10.42 -9.11
C LEU A 357 -8.43 11.03 -7.74
N SER A 358 -7.35 11.80 -7.54
CA SER A 358 -7.13 12.53 -6.30
C SER A 358 -6.64 13.94 -6.58
N MET A 359 -7.02 14.86 -5.69
CA MET A 359 -6.56 16.24 -5.63
C MET A 359 -5.95 16.48 -4.26
N GLU A 360 -4.80 17.10 -4.24
CA GLU A 360 -4.10 17.51 -3.03
C GLU A 360 -3.70 18.98 -3.16
N THR A 361 -3.87 19.75 -2.11
CA THR A 361 -3.43 21.15 -2.06
C THR A 361 -2.91 21.49 -0.68
N GLU A 362 -1.83 22.23 -0.64
CA GLU A 362 -1.21 22.73 0.58
C GLU A 362 -0.98 24.23 0.44
N GLY A 363 -1.17 24.95 1.54
CA GLY A 363 -0.84 26.36 1.65
C GLY A 363 -0.06 26.63 2.92
N ILE A 364 1.12 27.23 2.79
CA ILE A 364 2.02 27.56 3.91
C ILE A 364 2.27 29.06 3.96
N THR A 365 2.04 29.67 5.12
CA THR A 365 2.38 31.07 5.40
C THR A 365 3.86 31.21 5.74
N HIS A 366 4.42 32.43 5.59
CA HIS A 366 5.79 32.74 6.01
C HIS A 366 6.05 32.49 7.52
N GLY A 367 4.99 32.47 8.35
CA GLY A 367 5.06 32.15 9.77
C GLY A 367 5.07 30.65 10.09
N GLY A 368 5.09 29.76 9.08
CA GLY A 368 5.11 28.32 9.28
C GLY A 368 3.76 27.70 9.69
N SER A 369 2.68 28.45 9.59
CA SER A 369 1.31 27.93 9.74
C SER A 369 0.74 27.59 8.39
N GLY A 370 -0.15 26.60 8.31
CA GLY A 370 -0.68 26.21 7.02
C GLY A 370 -1.84 25.23 7.09
N PHE A 371 -2.23 24.75 5.92
CA PHE A 371 -3.25 23.73 5.75
C PHE A 371 -2.87 22.74 4.66
N LEU A 372 -3.39 21.54 4.76
CA LEU A 372 -3.33 20.50 3.74
C LEU A 372 -4.75 19.94 3.53
N LEU A 373 -5.18 19.86 2.27
CA LEU A 373 -6.42 19.22 1.87
C LEU A 373 -6.10 18.12 0.84
N HIS A 374 -6.57 16.93 1.10
CA HIS A 374 -6.54 15.82 0.16
C HIS A 374 -7.97 15.30 -0.05
N LEU A 375 -8.39 15.19 -1.31
CA LEU A 375 -9.64 14.57 -1.72
C LEU A 375 -9.36 13.48 -2.75
N ALA A 376 -10.05 12.36 -2.66
CA ALA A 376 -9.93 11.29 -3.65
C ALA A 376 -11.26 10.60 -3.90
N ALA A 377 -11.41 10.11 -5.13
CA ALA A 377 -12.47 9.19 -5.52
C ALA A 377 -11.85 7.99 -6.22
N ALA A 378 -12.33 6.78 -5.90
CA ALA A 378 -11.87 5.54 -6.49
C ALA A 378 -13.06 4.69 -6.93
N ARG A 379 -13.02 4.24 -8.17
CA ARG A 379 -13.98 3.28 -8.73
C ARG A 379 -13.33 1.91 -8.83
N TYR A 380 -14.06 0.89 -8.43
CA TYR A 380 -13.69 -0.51 -8.57
C TYR A 380 -14.75 -1.26 -9.39
N ASP A 381 -14.30 -2.12 -10.30
CA ASP A 381 -15.12 -3.11 -11.01
C ASP A 381 -14.38 -4.45 -10.91
N ARG A 382 -14.88 -5.37 -10.09
CA ARG A 382 -14.30 -6.68 -9.81
C ARG A 382 -15.25 -7.76 -10.29
N ARG A 383 -14.69 -8.83 -10.87
CA ARG A 383 -15.44 -9.98 -11.37
C ARG A 383 -14.73 -11.28 -11.01
N SER A 384 -15.48 -12.21 -10.42
CA SER A 384 -15.05 -13.60 -10.18
C SER A 384 -15.82 -14.52 -11.11
N PHE A 385 -15.12 -15.39 -11.85
CA PHE A 385 -15.67 -16.28 -12.87
C PHE A 385 -15.74 -17.76 -12.43
N LEU A 386 -15.63 -18.02 -11.14
CA LEU A 386 -15.60 -19.41 -10.60
C LEU A 386 -16.91 -20.14 -10.73
N MET A 387 -18.01 -19.45 -10.98
CA MET A 387 -19.35 -20.00 -10.98
C MET A 387 -19.91 -20.12 -12.41
N PHE A 388 -19.18 -20.80 -13.31
CA PHE A 388 -19.67 -21.00 -14.67
C PHE A 388 -21.10 -21.63 -14.69
N PRO A 389 -22.04 -21.09 -15.49
CA PRO A 389 -21.92 -20.00 -16.49
C PRO A 389 -22.09 -18.58 -15.93
N TYR A 390 -22.17 -18.44 -14.63
CA TYR A 390 -22.34 -17.14 -13.96
C TYR A 390 -21.01 -16.55 -13.54
N TYR A 391 -20.97 -15.24 -13.33
CA TYR A 391 -19.88 -14.58 -12.65
C TYR A 391 -20.43 -13.62 -11.58
N ALA A 392 -19.76 -13.59 -10.44
CA ALA A 392 -20.00 -12.59 -9.41
C ALA A 392 -19.31 -11.28 -9.80
N ARG A 393 -20.00 -10.15 -9.60
CA ARG A 393 -19.48 -8.83 -9.90
C ARG A 393 -19.71 -7.87 -8.76
N SER A 394 -18.68 -7.15 -8.36
CA SER A 394 -18.75 -6.07 -7.38
C SER A 394 -18.34 -4.75 -8.03
N ARG A 395 -19.16 -3.72 -7.92
CA ARG A 395 -18.90 -2.38 -8.42
C ARG A 395 -19.05 -1.37 -7.30
N GLU A 396 -18.01 -0.58 -7.08
CA GLU A 396 -17.95 0.37 -5.98
C GLU A 396 -17.38 1.69 -6.43
N VAL A 397 -17.89 2.78 -5.86
CA VAL A 397 -17.28 4.11 -5.94
C VAL A 397 -17.10 4.64 -4.52
N LEU A 398 -15.87 4.82 -4.11
CA LEU A 398 -15.50 5.33 -2.79
C LEU A 398 -15.00 6.75 -2.91
N ALA A 399 -15.38 7.61 -1.97
CA ALA A 399 -14.80 8.94 -1.79
C ALA A 399 -14.13 9.01 -0.43
N ASP A 400 -12.95 9.60 -0.37
CA ASP A 400 -12.22 9.87 0.85
C ASP A 400 -11.61 11.27 0.83
N GLY A 401 -11.43 11.85 2.02
CA GLY A 401 -10.78 13.13 2.15
C GLY A 401 -10.12 13.31 3.51
N ASN A 402 -9.05 14.08 3.51
CA ASN A 402 -8.33 14.50 4.69
C ASN A 402 -8.11 16.01 4.64
N PHE A 403 -8.35 16.67 5.75
CA PHE A 403 -8.05 18.09 5.95
C PHE A 403 -7.22 18.22 7.21
N SER A 404 -6.17 19.03 7.17
CA SER A 404 -5.34 19.34 8.32
C SER A 404 -4.99 20.81 8.31
N ILE A 405 -4.99 21.43 9.47
CA ILE A 405 -4.48 22.77 9.71
C ILE A 405 -3.45 22.71 10.82
N TRP A 406 -2.42 23.54 10.71
CA TRP A 406 -1.41 23.65 11.77
C TRP A 406 -1.06 25.11 12.01
N HIS A 407 -0.70 25.36 13.25
CA HIS A 407 -0.23 26.66 13.68
C HIS A 407 1.01 26.52 14.55
N SER A 408 2.03 27.32 14.24
CA SER A 408 3.28 27.37 14.98
C SER A 408 3.33 28.61 15.86
N PHE A 409 3.60 28.43 17.16
CA PHE A 409 3.75 29.53 18.11
C PHE A 409 4.89 29.23 19.11
N GLY A 410 5.92 30.04 19.06
CA GLY A 410 7.13 29.77 19.82
C GLY A 410 7.72 28.38 19.49
N PRO A 411 8.01 27.55 20.52
CA PRO A 411 8.54 26.20 20.28
C PRO A 411 7.46 25.17 19.91
N TRP A 412 6.18 25.54 19.97
CA TRP A 412 5.06 24.63 19.75
C TRP A 412 4.56 24.66 18.30
N ARG A 413 4.15 23.50 17.81
CA ARG A 413 3.32 23.35 16.61
C ARG A 413 2.13 22.48 16.97
N MET A 414 0.93 23.00 16.80
CA MET A 414 -0.33 22.29 17.00
C MET A 414 -0.94 21.95 15.66
N THR A 415 -1.42 20.74 15.50
CA THR A 415 -2.10 20.27 14.30
C THR A 415 -3.47 19.73 14.64
N LEU A 416 -4.49 20.19 13.92
CA LEU A 416 -5.85 19.66 13.93
C LEU A 416 -6.13 19.03 12.57
N GLY A 417 -6.59 17.79 12.56
CA GLY A 417 -6.96 17.08 11.35
C GLY A 417 -8.37 16.51 11.42
N ALA A 418 -9.01 16.42 10.27
CA ALA A 418 -10.26 15.71 10.08
C ALA A 418 -10.18 14.82 8.85
N ASN A 419 -10.78 13.65 8.89
CA ASN A 419 -10.88 12.77 7.74
C ASN A 419 -12.30 12.23 7.59
N PHE A 420 -12.64 11.87 6.37
CA PHE A 420 -13.88 11.17 6.07
C PHE A 420 -13.65 10.14 4.97
N ARG A 421 -14.50 9.13 4.95
CA ARG A 421 -14.64 8.17 3.84
C ARG A 421 -16.09 7.75 3.74
N THR A 422 -16.55 7.55 2.52
CA THR A 422 -17.91 7.06 2.24
C THR A 422 -17.97 6.32 0.92
N SER A 423 -18.89 5.37 0.80
CA SER A 423 -19.29 4.83 -0.49
C SER A 423 -20.33 5.77 -1.13
N LEU A 424 -20.08 6.16 -2.37
CA LEU A 424 -21.03 6.91 -3.21
C LEU A 424 -21.92 5.95 -4.00
N PHE A 425 -21.44 4.76 -4.26
CA PHE A 425 -22.14 3.72 -4.99
C PHE A 425 -21.53 2.36 -4.62
N ASP A 426 -22.39 1.37 -4.40
CA ASP A 426 -22.01 -0.03 -4.27
C ASP A 426 -23.10 -0.91 -4.86
N LYS A 427 -22.68 -1.94 -5.57
CA LYS A 427 -23.59 -2.97 -6.12
C LYS A 427 -22.84 -4.26 -6.35
N ASP A 428 -23.24 -5.28 -5.65
CA ASP A 428 -22.87 -6.66 -5.94
C ASP A 428 -23.98 -7.32 -6.78
N SER A 429 -23.60 -8.14 -7.73
CA SER A 429 -24.52 -8.85 -8.61
C SER A 429 -23.93 -10.19 -9.05
N LEU A 430 -24.83 -11.17 -9.23
CA LEU A 430 -24.55 -12.39 -9.96
C LEU A 430 -25.05 -12.18 -11.39
N GLU A 431 -24.16 -12.30 -12.38
CA GLU A 431 -24.47 -12.04 -13.78
C GLU A 431 -24.25 -13.32 -14.59
N MET A 432 -25.19 -13.63 -15.49
CA MET A 432 -25.11 -14.80 -16.36
C MET A 432 -24.23 -14.52 -17.57
N LEU A 433 -23.41 -15.49 -17.95
CA LEU A 433 -22.70 -15.46 -19.25
C LEU A 433 -23.68 -15.72 -20.40
N PRO A 434 -23.35 -15.29 -21.64
CA PRO A 434 -24.28 -15.34 -22.78
C PRO A 434 -24.90 -16.70 -23.08
N ASP A 435 -24.19 -17.79 -22.81
CA ASP A 435 -24.63 -19.16 -23.10
C ASP A 435 -25.23 -19.89 -21.90
N GLY A 436 -25.69 -19.15 -20.92
CA GLY A 436 -25.99 -19.62 -19.56
C GLY A 436 -27.00 -20.72 -19.38
N GLY A 437 -26.85 -21.44 -18.28
CA GLY A 437 -27.75 -22.46 -17.73
C GLY A 437 -28.51 -21.98 -16.50
N THR A 438 -29.02 -22.88 -15.69
CA THR A 438 -29.64 -22.59 -14.38
C THR A 438 -28.56 -22.31 -13.34
N ALA A 439 -28.77 -21.25 -12.55
CA ALA A 439 -27.86 -20.90 -11.46
C ALA A 439 -27.82 -22.00 -10.41
N ALA A 440 -26.60 -22.46 -10.07
CA ALA A 440 -26.41 -23.00 -8.75
C ALA A 440 -26.32 -21.80 -7.77
N GLU A 441 -27.16 -21.79 -6.76
CA GLU A 441 -27.04 -20.81 -5.68
C GLU A 441 -25.68 -21.01 -5.02
N SER A 442 -24.81 -20.00 -5.10
CA SER A 442 -23.52 -19.99 -4.45
C SER A 442 -23.29 -18.64 -3.83
N GLU A 443 -22.96 -18.65 -2.58
CA GLU A 443 -22.67 -17.47 -1.78
C GLU A 443 -21.16 -17.35 -1.55
N PRO A 444 -20.62 -16.15 -1.30
CA PRO A 444 -19.27 -15.96 -0.80
C PRO A 444 -19.03 -16.80 0.45
N TYR A 445 -17.82 -17.35 0.58
CA TYR A 445 -17.46 -18.18 1.73
C TYR A 445 -17.59 -17.39 3.04
N ARG A 446 -18.19 -18.00 4.07
CA ARG A 446 -18.48 -17.35 5.36
C ARG A 446 -19.15 -15.99 5.20
N LEU A 447 -20.25 -15.95 4.44
CA LEU A 447 -20.94 -14.72 4.05
C LEU A 447 -21.18 -13.77 5.24
N THR A 448 -21.85 -14.24 6.28
CA THR A 448 -22.25 -13.42 7.43
C THR A 448 -21.14 -13.20 8.45
N GLU A 449 -20.24 -14.15 8.59
CA GLU A 449 -19.18 -14.12 9.61
C GLU A 449 -17.96 -13.31 9.16
N TRP A 450 -17.72 -13.24 7.85
CA TRP A 450 -16.50 -12.65 7.32
C TRP A 450 -16.69 -11.70 6.15
N TYR A 451 -17.36 -12.15 5.07
CA TYR A 451 -17.49 -11.33 3.86
C TYR A 451 -18.25 -10.03 4.11
N LEU A 452 -19.45 -10.11 4.70
CA LEU A 452 -20.29 -8.94 4.97
C LEU A 452 -19.65 -7.96 5.96
N PRO A 453 -19.04 -8.38 7.09
CA PRO A 453 -18.29 -7.47 7.97
C PRO A 453 -17.12 -6.79 7.28
N SER A 454 -16.30 -7.51 6.50
CA SER A 454 -15.16 -6.93 5.76
C SER A 454 -15.65 -5.98 4.65
N HIS A 455 -16.71 -6.35 3.93
CA HIS A 455 -17.34 -5.51 2.93
C HIS A 455 -17.92 -4.22 3.55
N GLU A 456 -18.62 -4.33 4.68
CA GLU A 456 -19.14 -3.19 5.43
C GLU A 456 -18.00 -2.28 5.91
N PHE A 457 -16.95 -2.82 6.51
CA PHE A 457 -15.80 -2.02 6.94
C PHE A 457 -15.20 -1.22 5.79
N ARG A 458 -15.14 -1.78 4.59
CA ARG A 458 -14.62 -1.10 3.40
C ARG A 458 -15.51 0.04 2.93
N LEU A 459 -16.83 -0.13 2.96
CA LEU A 459 -17.83 0.79 2.38
C LEU A 459 -18.46 1.76 3.38
N ALA A 460 -18.49 1.42 4.67
CA ALA A 460 -19.16 2.18 5.70
C ALA A 460 -18.71 3.64 5.74
N PRO A 461 -19.66 4.58 5.77
CA PRO A 461 -19.38 5.97 6.04
C PRO A 461 -18.65 6.11 7.38
N ARG A 462 -17.56 6.85 7.39
CA ARG A 462 -16.78 7.11 8.60
C ARG A 462 -16.19 8.50 8.60
N CYS A 463 -16.00 9.05 9.78
CA CYS A 463 -15.24 10.28 9.98
C CYS A 463 -14.26 10.09 11.14
N GLY A 464 -13.21 10.89 11.13
CA GLY A 464 -12.22 10.90 12.19
C GLY A 464 -11.71 12.30 12.47
N LEU A 465 -11.24 12.47 13.70
CA LEU A 465 -10.57 13.68 14.17
C LEU A 465 -9.18 13.30 14.67
N ARG A 466 -8.22 14.20 14.48
CA ARG A 466 -6.83 14.04 14.93
C ARG A 466 -6.36 15.32 15.58
N LEU A 467 -5.63 15.19 16.67
CA LEU A 467 -4.89 16.26 17.34
C LEU A 467 -3.44 15.82 17.45
N ALA A 468 -2.50 16.71 17.16
CA ALA A 468 -1.09 16.51 17.44
C ALA A 468 -0.46 17.80 18.01
N ALA A 469 0.48 17.61 18.93
CA ALA A 469 1.24 18.67 19.53
C ALA A 469 2.72 18.33 19.52
N ARG A 470 3.51 19.17 18.83
CA ARG A 470 4.96 19.05 18.74
C ARG A 470 5.62 20.16 19.50
N TYR A 471 6.60 19.83 20.34
CA TYR A 471 7.46 20.77 21.05
C TYR A 471 8.90 20.66 20.56
N ASN A 472 9.49 21.77 20.14
CA ASN A 472 10.87 21.87 19.67
C ASN A 472 11.76 22.37 20.81
N PHE A 473 12.69 21.51 21.29
CA PHE A 473 13.58 21.82 22.42
C PHE A 473 14.77 22.72 22.04
N GLY A 474 14.90 23.07 20.74
CA GLY A 474 16.09 23.71 20.19
C GLY A 474 17.15 22.70 19.73
N LYS A 475 18.17 23.19 19.01
CA LYS A 475 19.24 22.36 18.39
C LYS A 475 18.69 21.23 17.51
N GLY A 476 17.46 21.36 17.00
CA GLY A 476 16.80 20.36 16.16
C GLY A 476 16.05 19.25 16.88
N PHE A 477 16.17 19.12 18.20
CA PHE A 477 15.41 18.11 18.97
C PHE A 477 13.94 18.47 19.09
N TYR A 478 13.07 17.48 18.97
CA TYR A 478 11.63 17.62 19.20
C TYR A 478 11.01 16.39 19.85
N ALA A 479 9.87 16.61 20.49
CA ALA A 479 8.96 15.56 20.92
C ALA A 479 7.55 15.89 20.39
N GLU A 480 6.79 14.89 20.04
CA GLU A 480 5.42 15.02 19.60
C GLU A 480 4.53 13.96 20.20
N GLY A 481 3.33 14.38 20.61
CA GLY A 481 2.24 13.50 21.00
C GLY A 481 1.07 13.70 20.07
N GLU A 482 0.40 12.60 19.70
CA GLU A 482 -0.79 12.65 18.86
C GLU A 482 -1.87 11.71 19.35
N GLY A 483 -3.11 12.05 19.02
CA GLY A 483 -4.27 11.22 19.24
C GLY A 483 -5.27 11.35 18.12
N SER A 484 -5.94 10.28 17.78
CA SER A 484 -7.03 10.29 16.79
C SER A 484 -8.16 9.36 17.17
N LEU A 485 -9.35 9.70 16.71
CA LEU A 485 -10.57 8.93 16.86
C LEU A 485 -11.22 8.79 15.48
N VAL A 486 -11.53 7.56 15.08
CA VAL A 486 -12.32 7.27 13.88
C VAL A 486 -13.63 6.62 14.30
N ARG A 487 -14.75 7.05 13.72
CA ARG A 487 -16.08 6.50 13.97
C ARG A 487 -16.76 6.12 12.67
N GLY A 488 -17.27 4.88 12.62
CA GLY A 488 -18.12 4.35 11.55
C GLY A 488 -19.60 4.58 11.81
N PHE A 489 -20.38 4.66 10.74
CA PHE A 489 -21.82 4.89 10.77
C PHE A 489 -22.55 3.89 9.89
N ARG A 490 -23.84 3.63 10.19
CA ARG A 490 -24.73 2.72 9.43
C ARG A 490 -24.18 1.29 9.39
N LEU A 491 -23.71 0.78 10.52
CA LEU A 491 -23.12 -0.55 10.65
C LEU A 491 -24.19 -1.56 11.04
N ALA A 492 -24.22 -2.70 10.33
CA ALA A 492 -25.11 -3.82 10.55
C ALA A 492 -24.36 -5.11 10.96
N TYR A 493 -23.13 -5.28 10.49
CA TYR A 493 -22.35 -6.51 10.66
C TYR A 493 -21.11 -6.33 11.55
N LEU A 494 -20.62 -5.12 11.71
CA LEU A 494 -19.46 -4.81 12.58
C LEU A 494 -19.92 -4.57 14.02
N ASP A 495 -19.26 -5.21 14.99
CA ASP A 495 -19.59 -5.11 16.43
C ASP A 495 -19.23 -3.76 17.05
N GLY A 496 -18.29 -3.04 16.47
CA GLY A 496 -17.76 -1.80 17.01
C GLY A 496 -17.88 -0.61 16.09
N ARG A 497 -18.09 0.59 16.67
CA ARG A 497 -18.30 1.84 15.92
C ARG A 497 -17.14 2.81 15.97
N ALA A 498 -16.14 2.57 16.79
CA ALA A 498 -15.05 3.52 16.99
C ALA A 498 -13.70 2.83 17.16
N ARG A 499 -12.64 3.52 16.76
CA ARG A 499 -11.24 3.16 16.97
C ARG A 499 -10.47 4.40 17.41
N ILE A 500 -9.66 4.25 18.45
CA ILE A 500 -8.81 5.30 19.03
C ILE A 500 -7.36 4.92 18.73
N MET A 501 -6.56 5.89 18.37
CA MET A 501 -5.13 5.71 18.13
C MET A 501 -4.37 6.80 18.86
N GLY A 502 -3.21 6.43 19.43
CA GLY A 502 -2.28 7.36 20.07
C GLY A 502 -0.85 7.09 19.63
N GLY A 503 -0.04 8.15 19.56
CA GLY A 503 1.36 8.07 19.17
C GLY A 503 2.25 9.04 19.94
N LEU A 504 3.52 8.62 20.08
CA LEU A 504 4.61 9.42 20.63
C LEU A 504 5.80 9.37 19.68
N HIS A 505 6.40 10.51 19.41
CA HIS A 505 7.53 10.66 18.52
C HIS A 505 8.62 11.48 19.20
N PHE A 506 9.87 11.04 19.07
CA PHE A 506 11.06 11.78 19.50
C PHE A 506 12.05 11.84 18.37
N GLY A 507 12.49 13.02 18.01
CA GLY A 507 13.35 13.17 16.86
C GLY A 507 14.35 14.30 16.94
N LEU A 508 15.25 14.28 15.96
CA LEU A 508 16.27 15.27 15.70
C LEU A 508 16.23 15.65 14.22
N GLU A 509 16.20 16.95 13.94
CA GLU A 509 16.35 17.53 12.58
C GLU A 509 17.63 18.37 12.51
N PHE A 510 18.42 18.22 11.45
CA PHE A 510 19.70 18.92 11.29
C PHE A 510 20.07 19.16 9.82
#